data_e5fc00ef2a715e900cf154ae110f7589
#
_entry.id   e5fc00ef2a715e900cf154ae110f7589
#
_cell.length_a   1.000
_cell.length_b   1.000
_cell.length_c   1.000
_cell.angle_alpha   90.00
_cell.angle_beta   90.00
_cell.angle_gamma   90.00
#
_symmetry.space_group_name_H-M   'P 1'
#
loop_
_entity.id
_entity.type
_entity.pdbx_description
1 polymer ?
#
loop_
_entity_poly.entity_id
_entity_poly.type
_entity_poly.pdbx_seq_one_letter_code
_entity_poly.pdbx_strand_id
1 'polypeptide(L)'
;VVLLNSDVEVSPRWLEPLLQHMKENEDVAACQPKIRSYHQREQFEHAGAAGGFIDRLGYPFCRGRILSVVENDVNQYDTIRDIFWATGACMVVRTEVYRSCGGLDDDFFAHMEEIDLCWRMHSRGYRVTVVPESVVYHVGGGTLSAESPRKTYLNFRNNLLMLYKNLPDR
;
A
#
# COMPACT_ATOMS: atom_id res chain seq x y z
N VAL A 1 -13.08 3.26 6.25
CA VAL A 1 -12.19 4.42 5.96
C VAL A 1 -11.57 4.22 4.60
N VAL A 2 -11.44 5.30 3.83
CA VAL A 2 -10.67 5.31 2.58
C VAL A 2 -9.53 6.30 2.76
N LEU A 3 -8.29 5.82 2.61
CA LEU A 3 -7.11 6.66 2.48
C LEU A 3 -6.88 6.86 0.98
N LEU A 4 -6.84 8.10 0.53
CA LEU A 4 -6.72 8.45 -0.88
C LEU A 4 -5.89 9.72 -1.01
N ASN A 5 -4.79 9.64 -1.74
CA ASN A 5 -3.98 10.81 -2.03
C ASN A 5 -4.70 11.78 -2.97
N SER A 6 -4.43 13.07 -2.83
CA SER A 6 -5.03 14.12 -3.65
C SER A 6 -4.57 14.11 -5.12
N ASP A 7 -3.51 13.36 -5.43
CA ASP A 7 -2.93 13.19 -6.77
C ASP A 7 -3.27 11.82 -7.40
N VAL A 8 -4.38 11.21 -6.97
CA VAL A 8 -4.92 9.97 -7.55
C VAL A 8 -6.16 10.27 -8.39
N GLU A 9 -6.15 9.84 -9.64
CA GLU A 9 -7.32 9.75 -10.50
C GLU A 9 -7.96 8.37 -10.34
N VAL A 10 -9.25 8.33 -10.06
CA VAL A 10 -10.01 7.08 -9.90
C VAL A 10 -10.78 6.73 -11.18
N SER A 11 -10.84 5.45 -11.52
CA SER A 11 -11.69 4.96 -12.60
C SER A 11 -13.17 4.93 -12.17
N PRO A 12 -14.13 4.94 -13.10
CA PRO A 12 -15.54 4.74 -12.75
C PRO A 12 -15.73 3.43 -11.97
N ARG A 13 -16.54 3.50 -10.90
CA ARG A 13 -16.89 2.34 -10.05
C ARG A 13 -15.71 1.65 -9.36
N TRP A 14 -14.56 2.31 -9.23
CA TRP A 14 -13.35 1.76 -8.62
C TRP A 14 -13.53 1.24 -7.18
N LEU A 15 -14.44 1.85 -6.43
CA LEU A 15 -14.65 1.50 -5.02
C LEU A 15 -15.49 0.23 -4.84
N GLU A 16 -16.37 -0.07 -5.80
CA GLU A 16 -17.33 -1.17 -5.68
C GLU A 16 -16.68 -2.55 -5.53
N PRO A 17 -15.69 -2.95 -6.35
CA PRO A 17 -15.03 -4.25 -6.19
C PRO A 17 -14.32 -4.38 -4.84
N LEU A 18 -13.72 -3.29 -4.33
CA LEU A 18 -13.05 -3.27 -3.03
C LEU A 18 -14.04 -3.51 -1.88
N LEU A 19 -15.16 -2.78 -1.90
CA LEU A 19 -16.20 -2.95 -0.87
C LEU A 19 -16.87 -4.31 -0.92
N GLN A 20 -17.12 -4.84 -2.13
CA GLN A 20 -17.69 -6.17 -2.30
C GLN A 20 -16.76 -7.25 -1.76
N HIS A 21 -15.46 -7.18 -2.12
CA HIS A 21 -14.45 -8.11 -1.62
C HIS A 21 -14.36 -8.09 -0.09
N MET A 22 -14.33 -6.91 0.52
CA MET A 22 -14.29 -6.79 1.98
C MET A 22 -15.58 -7.29 2.64
N LYS A 23 -16.74 -7.12 1.99
CA LYS A 23 -18.02 -7.63 2.51
C LYS A 23 -18.06 -9.15 2.54
N GLU A 24 -17.49 -9.79 1.54
CA GLU A 24 -17.44 -11.25 1.41
C GLU A 24 -16.35 -11.91 2.26
N ASN A 25 -15.35 -11.13 2.72
CA ASN A 25 -14.19 -11.62 3.45
C ASN A 25 -14.00 -10.80 4.74
N GLU A 26 -14.62 -11.23 5.84
CA GLU A 26 -14.61 -10.49 7.11
C GLU A 26 -13.23 -10.39 7.76
N ASP A 27 -12.33 -11.32 7.45
CA ASP A 27 -10.95 -11.36 7.91
C ASP A 27 -10.01 -10.39 7.16
N VAL A 28 -10.47 -9.80 6.05
CA VAL A 28 -9.72 -8.77 5.31
C VAL A 28 -9.92 -7.42 6.01
N ALA A 29 -8.85 -6.89 6.61
CA ALA A 29 -8.85 -5.59 7.27
C ALA A 29 -8.69 -4.43 6.30
N ALA A 30 -7.87 -4.61 5.27
CA ALA A 30 -7.57 -3.58 4.28
C ALA A 30 -7.42 -4.17 2.89
N CYS A 31 -7.74 -3.39 1.88
CA CYS A 31 -7.45 -3.74 0.50
C CYS A 31 -7.06 -2.51 -0.32
N GLN A 32 -6.30 -2.75 -1.39
CA GLN A 32 -5.95 -1.73 -2.36
C GLN A 32 -6.42 -2.12 -3.77
N PRO A 33 -6.66 -1.14 -4.65
CA PRO A 33 -6.79 -1.36 -6.08
C PRO A 33 -5.43 -1.69 -6.73
N LYS A 34 -5.42 -2.03 -8.00
CA LYS A 34 -4.25 -1.96 -8.85
C LYS A 34 -3.90 -0.49 -9.09
N ILE A 35 -2.65 -0.11 -8.84
CA ILE A 35 -2.19 1.27 -9.01
C ILE A 35 -1.37 1.36 -10.28
N ARG A 36 -1.83 2.16 -11.24
CA ARG A 36 -1.12 2.46 -12.49
C ARG A 36 -0.55 3.87 -12.47
N SER A 37 0.46 4.10 -13.28
CA SER A 37 1.01 5.45 -13.48
C SER A 37 -0.02 6.34 -14.20
N TYR A 38 -0.20 7.57 -13.69
CA TYR A 38 -1.03 8.56 -14.36
C TYR A 38 -0.46 8.98 -15.73
N HIS A 39 0.86 9.13 -15.80
CA HIS A 39 1.55 9.59 -17.01
C HIS A 39 1.76 8.49 -18.05
N GLN A 40 1.89 7.25 -17.61
CA GLN A 40 2.10 6.07 -18.46
C GLN A 40 1.09 4.99 -18.06
N ARG A 41 -0.14 5.15 -18.49
CA ARG A 41 -1.30 4.35 -18.01
C ARG A 41 -1.20 2.85 -18.25
N GLU A 42 -0.28 2.43 -19.10
CA GLU A 42 0.01 1.02 -19.39
C GLU A 42 1.04 0.42 -18.40
N GLN A 43 1.67 1.26 -17.58
CA GLN A 43 2.65 0.83 -16.58
C GLN A 43 2.06 0.85 -15.17
N PHE A 44 2.60 -0.01 -14.32
CA PHE A 44 2.34 0.09 -12.89
C PHE A 44 2.93 1.39 -12.33
N GLU A 45 2.39 1.82 -11.20
CA GLU A 45 2.97 2.92 -10.45
C GLU A 45 4.17 2.43 -9.60
N HIS A 46 5.07 3.33 -9.24
CA HIS A 46 6.33 3.01 -8.56
C HIS A 46 6.14 2.44 -7.14
N ALA A 47 5.12 2.90 -6.40
CA ALA A 47 4.91 2.55 -5.01
C ALA A 47 3.53 1.93 -4.78
N GLY A 48 3.49 0.62 -4.55
CA GLY A 48 2.26 -0.12 -4.30
C GLY A 48 1.73 -0.91 -5.50
N ALA A 49 1.92 -0.44 -6.73
CA ALA A 49 1.67 -1.15 -7.99
C ALA A 49 0.57 -2.23 -7.93
N ALA A 50 0.94 -3.51 -7.97
CA ALA A 50 0.07 -4.68 -7.86
C ALA A 50 0.17 -5.37 -6.49
N GLY A 51 0.39 -4.59 -5.42
CA GLY A 51 0.48 -5.04 -4.02
C GLY A 51 1.89 -5.09 -3.46
N GLY A 52 2.00 -4.75 -2.18
CA GLY A 52 3.24 -4.63 -1.44
C GLY A 52 3.59 -5.87 -0.62
N PHE A 53 4.88 -6.12 -0.48
CA PHE A 53 5.46 -7.22 0.28
C PHE A 53 6.63 -6.72 1.12
N ILE A 54 7.13 -7.56 2.01
CA ILE A 54 8.34 -7.31 2.80
C ILE A 54 9.27 -8.52 2.68
N ASP A 55 10.55 -8.29 2.58
CA ASP A 55 11.53 -9.38 2.56
C ASP A 55 11.90 -9.83 3.98
N ARG A 56 12.72 -10.88 4.08
CA ARG A 56 13.18 -11.45 5.37
C ARG A 56 14.03 -10.49 6.21
N LEU A 57 14.51 -9.39 5.62
CA LEU A 57 15.33 -8.37 6.29
C LEU A 57 14.49 -7.13 6.65
N GLY A 58 13.19 -7.14 6.30
CA GLY A 58 12.28 -6.04 6.59
C GLY A 58 12.28 -4.93 5.55
N TYR A 59 12.82 -5.17 4.35
CA TYR A 59 12.75 -4.20 3.26
C TYR A 59 11.45 -4.37 2.46
N PRO A 60 10.66 -3.30 2.30
CA PRO A 60 9.44 -3.36 1.51
C PRO A 60 9.74 -3.34 0.01
N PHE A 61 8.96 -4.13 -0.73
CA PHE A 61 8.95 -4.15 -2.19
C PHE A 61 7.54 -4.38 -2.71
N CYS A 62 7.30 -4.20 -4.00
CA CYS A 62 5.98 -4.44 -4.59
C CYS A 62 6.07 -5.20 -5.91
N ARG A 63 5.00 -5.93 -6.26
CA ARG A 63 4.85 -6.54 -7.58
C ARG A 63 4.68 -5.45 -8.64
N GLY A 64 5.20 -5.70 -9.83
CA GLY A 64 5.17 -4.76 -10.94
C GLY A 64 6.37 -3.82 -10.97
N ARG A 65 7.34 -3.99 -10.01
CA ARG A 65 8.56 -3.19 -9.98
C ARG A 65 9.74 -3.94 -9.38
N ILE A 66 10.91 -3.79 -10.02
CA ILE A 66 12.20 -4.23 -9.48
C ILE A 66 13.15 -3.03 -9.54
N LEU A 67 13.53 -2.48 -8.38
CA LEU A 67 14.35 -1.27 -8.26
C LEU A 67 13.75 -0.10 -9.06
N SER A 68 14.45 0.37 -10.09
CA SER A 68 14.00 1.45 -10.99
C SER A 68 13.19 0.96 -12.19
N VAL A 69 13.13 -0.35 -12.42
CA VAL A 69 12.40 -0.94 -13.56
C VAL A 69 10.96 -1.19 -13.15
N VAL A 70 10.03 -0.55 -13.86
CA VAL A 70 8.59 -0.71 -13.68
C VAL A 70 8.03 -1.52 -14.84
N GLU A 71 7.20 -2.51 -14.53
CA GLU A 71 6.59 -3.39 -15.54
C GLU A 71 5.40 -2.70 -16.22
N ASN A 72 5.16 -3.07 -17.49
CA ASN A 72 3.86 -2.82 -18.11
C ASN A 72 2.81 -3.77 -17.52
N ASP A 73 1.60 -3.28 -17.33
CA ASP A 73 0.47 -4.12 -16.96
C ASP A 73 -0.10 -4.81 -18.21
N VAL A 74 0.23 -6.07 -18.36
CA VAL A 74 -0.29 -6.96 -19.40
C VAL A 74 -1.23 -8.01 -18.82
N ASN A 75 -1.91 -7.65 -17.73
CA ASN A 75 -2.84 -8.49 -16.95
C ASN A 75 -2.18 -9.66 -16.20
N GLN A 76 -0.86 -9.60 -16.00
CA GLN A 76 -0.10 -10.63 -15.30
C GLN A 76 -0.41 -10.73 -13.79
N TYR A 77 -1.07 -9.72 -13.22
CA TYR A 77 -1.44 -9.64 -11.80
C TYR A 77 -2.94 -9.42 -11.57
N ASP A 78 -3.79 -9.99 -12.41
CA ASP A 78 -5.25 -9.79 -12.40
C ASP A 78 -6.01 -10.75 -11.47
N THR A 79 -5.34 -11.30 -10.48
CA THR A 79 -5.96 -12.14 -9.45
C THR A 79 -5.90 -11.47 -8.08
N ILE A 80 -7.02 -11.51 -7.34
CA ILE A 80 -7.06 -11.10 -5.93
C ILE A 80 -6.00 -11.91 -5.17
N ARG A 81 -5.20 -11.23 -4.35
CA ARG A 81 -4.12 -11.87 -3.60
C ARG A 81 -3.88 -11.21 -2.26
N ASP A 82 -3.48 -12.02 -1.29
CA ASP A 82 -2.91 -11.52 -0.04
C ASP A 82 -1.58 -10.81 -0.30
N ILE A 83 -1.44 -9.66 0.33
CA ILE A 83 -0.24 -8.82 0.27
C ILE A 83 0.17 -8.44 1.69
N PHE A 84 1.40 -8.04 1.89
CA PHE A 84 1.84 -7.60 3.21
C PHE A 84 1.38 -6.18 3.52
N TRP A 85 1.45 -5.27 2.55
CA TRP A 85 1.00 -3.88 2.73
C TRP A 85 0.26 -3.35 1.51
N ALA A 86 -0.73 -2.54 1.79
CA ALA A 86 -1.45 -1.74 0.83
C ALA A 86 -0.89 -0.31 0.84
N THR A 87 -0.79 0.31 -0.35
CA THR A 87 -0.22 1.65 -0.47
C THR A 87 -1.12 2.73 0.13
N GLY A 88 -0.52 3.69 0.81
CA GLY A 88 -1.21 4.89 1.30
C GLY A 88 -1.79 5.78 0.19
N ALA A 89 -1.35 5.60 -1.07
CA ALA A 89 -1.93 6.33 -2.20
C ALA A 89 -3.41 6.02 -2.41
N CYS A 90 -3.82 4.75 -2.22
CA CYS A 90 -5.22 4.33 -2.25
C CYS A 90 -5.41 3.02 -1.48
N MET A 91 -6.01 3.11 -0.30
CA MET A 91 -6.30 1.96 0.56
C MET A 91 -7.69 2.09 1.19
N VAL A 92 -8.48 1.02 1.13
CA VAL A 92 -9.74 0.90 1.86
C VAL A 92 -9.51 0.05 3.09
N VAL A 93 -9.94 0.54 4.27
CA VAL A 93 -9.70 -0.11 5.57
C VAL A 93 -11.02 -0.23 6.34
N ARG A 94 -11.23 -1.34 7.04
CA ARG A 94 -12.34 -1.47 8.01
C ARG A 94 -12.19 -0.44 9.11
N THR A 95 -13.22 0.33 9.35
CA THR A 95 -13.16 1.46 10.30
C THR A 95 -12.82 0.99 11.71
N GLU A 96 -13.40 -0.12 12.15
CA GLU A 96 -13.16 -0.70 13.48
C GLU A 96 -11.71 -1.18 13.62
N VAL A 97 -11.16 -1.82 12.58
CA VAL A 97 -9.78 -2.30 12.59
C VAL A 97 -8.80 -1.12 12.53
N TYR A 98 -9.07 -0.12 11.69
CA TYR A 98 -8.26 1.11 11.63
C TYR A 98 -8.14 1.76 13.01
N ARG A 99 -9.27 1.93 13.72
CA ARG A 99 -9.32 2.51 15.06
C ARG A 99 -8.64 1.64 16.11
N SER A 100 -8.91 0.34 16.12
CA SER A 100 -8.33 -0.59 17.09
C SER A 100 -6.82 -0.77 16.91
N CYS A 101 -6.31 -0.62 15.67
CA CYS A 101 -4.89 -0.57 15.39
C CYS A 101 -4.24 0.80 15.70
N GLY A 102 -5.01 1.82 16.08
CA GLY A 102 -4.49 3.15 16.42
C GLY A 102 -4.28 4.07 15.21
N GLY A 103 -4.75 3.70 14.01
CA GLY A 103 -4.59 4.50 12.79
C GLY A 103 -3.15 4.57 12.27
N LEU A 104 -2.86 5.57 11.46
CA LEU A 104 -1.49 5.89 11.05
C LEU A 104 -0.75 6.53 12.24
N ASP A 105 0.53 6.21 12.38
CA ASP A 105 1.36 6.73 13.46
C ASP A 105 2.10 8.00 13.02
N ASP A 106 1.82 9.11 13.70
CA ASP A 106 2.35 10.44 13.36
C ASP A 106 3.88 10.53 13.46
N ASP A 107 4.53 9.64 14.23
CA ASP A 107 5.99 9.61 14.36
C ASP A 107 6.69 9.31 13.03
N PHE A 108 5.99 8.65 12.09
CA PHE A 108 6.52 8.41 10.74
C PHE A 108 6.59 9.68 9.91
N PHE A 109 5.68 10.64 10.10
CA PHE A 109 5.50 11.84 9.29
C PHE A 109 5.10 11.53 7.84
N ALA A 110 5.91 10.78 7.10
CA ALA A 110 5.67 10.33 5.73
C ALA A 110 6.57 9.12 5.40
N HIS A 111 6.05 8.18 4.64
CA HIS A 111 6.64 6.90 4.22
C HIS A 111 6.71 5.86 5.34
N MET A 112 6.29 4.65 5.05
CA MET A 112 6.24 3.45 5.89
C MET A 112 5.09 3.43 6.93
N GLU A 113 4.35 4.53 7.13
CA GLU A 113 3.24 4.59 8.09
C GLU A 113 2.11 3.63 7.72
N GLU A 114 1.84 3.47 6.43
CA GLU A 114 0.86 2.53 5.91
C GLU A 114 1.34 1.07 6.03
N ILE A 115 2.65 0.84 5.88
CA ILE A 115 3.26 -0.48 6.03
C ILE A 115 3.22 -0.90 7.50
N ASP A 116 3.57 0.00 8.41
CA ASP A 116 3.46 -0.20 9.85
C ASP A 116 2.01 -0.53 10.26
N LEU A 117 1.03 0.21 9.73
CA LEU A 117 -0.39 -0.07 9.98
C LEU A 117 -0.79 -1.47 9.49
N CYS A 118 -0.40 -1.86 8.28
CA CYS A 118 -0.66 -3.19 7.74
C CYS A 118 0.00 -4.29 8.60
N TRP A 119 1.22 -4.07 9.07
CA TRP A 119 1.88 -5.04 9.98
C TRP A 119 1.12 -5.21 11.28
N ARG A 120 0.65 -4.11 11.89
CA ARG A 120 -0.20 -4.18 13.10
C ARG A 120 -1.53 -4.90 12.85
N MET A 121 -2.09 -4.84 11.63
CA MET A 121 -3.26 -5.63 11.23
C MET A 121 -2.92 -7.12 11.17
N HIS A 122 -1.81 -7.49 10.50
CA HIS A 122 -1.35 -8.88 10.45
C HIS A 122 -1.08 -9.46 11.83
N SER A 123 -0.47 -8.70 12.74
CA SER A 123 -0.20 -9.13 14.13
C SER A 123 -1.48 -9.41 14.92
N ARG A 124 -2.64 -8.94 14.43
CA ARG A 124 -3.97 -9.20 14.99
C ARG A 124 -4.74 -10.29 14.23
N GLY A 125 -4.08 -10.96 13.28
CA GLY A 125 -4.67 -12.06 12.52
C GLY A 125 -5.50 -11.62 11.30
N TYR A 126 -5.47 -10.34 10.93
CA TYR A 126 -6.16 -9.86 9.73
C TYR A 126 -5.31 -10.04 8.47
N ARG A 127 -6.00 -10.08 7.34
CA ARG A 127 -5.40 -10.10 6.00
C ARG A 127 -5.47 -8.71 5.36
N VAL A 128 -4.51 -8.45 4.48
CA VAL A 128 -4.47 -7.30 3.57
C VAL A 128 -4.43 -7.83 2.15
N THR A 129 -5.21 -7.26 1.23
CA THR A 129 -5.35 -7.81 -0.13
C THR A 129 -5.20 -6.74 -1.21
N VAL A 130 -4.83 -7.17 -2.42
CA VAL A 130 -4.99 -6.40 -3.64
C VAL A 130 -6.17 -6.94 -4.44
N VAL A 131 -7.01 -6.03 -4.95
CA VAL A 131 -8.21 -6.33 -5.76
C VAL A 131 -8.03 -5.69 -7.14
N PRO A 132 -7.47 -6.42 -8.12
CA PRO A 132 -7.05 -5.83 -9.40
C PRO A 132 -8.19 -5.45 -10.33
N GLU A 133 -9.42 -5.88 -10.07
CA GLU A 133 -10.63 -5.39 -10.76
C GLU A 133 -10.86 -3.90 -10.55
N SER A 134 -10.38 -3.36 -9.44
CA SER A 134 -10.33 -1.93 -9.17
C SER A 134 -8.99 -1.36 -9.66
N VAL A 135 -9.06 -0.29 -10.45
CA VAL A 135 -7.87 0.38 -11.00
C VAL A 135 -7.93 1.87 -10.70
N VAL A 136 -6.82 2.42 -10.25
CA VAL A 136 -6.63 3.86 -10.08
C VAL A 136 -5.29 4.28 -10.69
N TYR A 137 -5.16 5.59 -10.98
CA TYR A 137 -3.96 6.18 -11.59
C TYR A 137 -3.35 7.20 -10.63
N HIS A 138 -2.08 7.03 -10.29
CA HIS A 138 -1.38 7.89 -9.35
C HIS A 138 -0.30 8.70 -10.08
N VAL A 139 -0.27 10.02 -9.82
CA VAL A 139 0.73 10.92 -10.40
C VAL A 139 2.11 10.59 -9.83
N GLY A 140 2.18 10.40 -8.51
CA GLY A 140 3.41 10.08 -7.80
C GLY A 140 4.36 11.27 -7.65
N GLY A 141 5.17 11.24 -6.57
CA GLY A 141 6.19 12.27 -6.34
C GLY A 141 5.67 13.63 -5.83
N GLY A 142 4.37 13.74 -5.55
CA GLY A 142 3.73 15.01 -5.16
C GLY A 142 4.20 15.59 -3.81
N THR A 143 4.56 14.76 -2.84
CA THR A 143 4.93 15.22 -1.49
C THR A 143 6.41 15.53 -1.35
N LEU A 144 7.29 14.66 -1.85
CA LEU A 144 8.75 14.83 -1.81
C LEU A 144 9.35 14.31 -3.13
N SER A 145 10.22 15.10 -3.75
CA SER A 145 10.91 14.66 -4.97
C SER A 145 11.74 13.39 -4.72
N ALA A 146 11.90 12.56 -5.74
CA ALA A 146 12.67 11.31 -5.64
C ALA A 146 14.12 11.54 -5.19
N GLU A 147 14.70 12.69 -5.55
CA GLU A 147 16.08 13.08 -5.25
C GLU A 147 16.24 13.78 -3.89
N SER A 148 15.16 13.97 -3.13
CA SER A 148 15.22 14.70 -1.85
C SER A 148 16.02 13.91 -0.80
N PRO A 149 17.09 14.48 -0.22
CA PRO A 149 17.83 13.87 0.90
C PRO A 149 16.91 13.57 2.10
N ARG A 150 15.89 14.42 2.31
CA ARG A 150 14.89 14.22 3.36
C ARG A 150 14.07 12.96 3.12
N LYS A 151 13.68 12.69 1.88
CA LYS A 151 12.97 11.45 1.51
C LYS A 151 13.82 10.22 1.80
N THR A 152 15.06 10.24 1.39
CA THR A 152 16.02 9.15 1.67
C THR A 152 16.16 8.92 3.18
N TYR A 153 16.38 9.99 3.95
CA TYR A 153 16.47 9.91 5.41
C TYR A 153 15.21 9.31 6.03
N LEU A 154 14.01 9.78 5.62
CA LEU A 154 12.74 9.27 6.15
C LEU A 154 12.56 7.77 5.82
N ASN A 155 12.88 7.34 4.61
CA ASN A 155 12.77 5.94 4.23
C ASN A 155 13.64 5.03 5.12
N PHE A 156 14.90 5.40 5.39
CA PHE A 156 15.78 4.61 6.27
C PHE A 156 15.34 4.69 7.73
N ARG A 157 15.09 5.90 8.26
CA ARG A 157 14.64 6.09 9.63
C ARG A 157 13.36 5.32 9.91
N ASN A 158 12.38 5.46 9.02
CA ASN A 158 11.05 4.87 9.20
C ASN A 158 11.08 3.35 9.02
N ASN A 159 11.92 2.82 8.14
CA ASN A 159 12.11 1.37 8.06
C ASN A 159 12.64 0.81 9.39
N LEU A 160 13.63 1.45 10.00
CA LEU A 160 14.16 1.03 11.31
C LEU A 160 13.10 1.18 12.42
N LEU A 161 12.32 2.27 12.41
CA LEU A 161 11.25 2.50 13.36
C LEU A 161 10.16 1.43 13.23
N MET A 162 9.75 1.12 12.01
CA MET A 162 8.76 0.07 11.71
C MET A 162 9.23 -1.30 12.22
N LEU A 163 10.50 -1.66 11.98
CA LEU A 163 11.09 -2.91 12.47
C LEU A 163 11.12 -2.94 14.00
N TYR A 164 11.57 -1.86 14.62
CA TYR A 164 11.63 -1.75 16.08
C TYR A 164 10.24 -1.93 16.74
N LYS A 165 9.20 -1.35 16.15
CA LYS A 165 7.83 -1.42 16.68
C LYS A 165 7.17 -2.79 16.50
N ASN A 166 7.45 -3.48 15.40
CA ASN A 166 6.65 -4.62 14.98
C ASN A 166 7.37 -5.97 15.09
N LEU A 167 8.70 -6.00 15.22
CA LEU A 167 9.40 -7.26 15.48
C LEU A 167 9.12 -7.73 16.91
N PRO A 168 8.90 -9.06 17.09
CA PRO A 168 8.69 -9.61 18.43
C PRO A 168 9.96 -9.44 19.29
N ASP A 169 9.75 -9.18 20.58
CA ASP A 169 10.82 -9.23 21.56
C ASP A 169 11.47 -10.62 21.54
N ARG A 170 12.80 -10.66 21.50
CA ARG A 170 13.58 -11.91 21.51
C ARG A 170 13.87 -12.33 22.94
#